data_8bd8a449cb60df91a9568b4b670d7acb
#
_entry.id   8bd8a449cb60df91a9568b4b670d7acb
#
_cell.length_a   1.000
_cell.length_b   1.000
_cell.length_c   1.000
_cell.angle_alpha   90.00
_cell.angle_beta   90.00
_cell.angle_gamma   90.00
#
_symmetry.space_group_name_H-M   'P 1'
#
loop_
_entity.id
_entity.type
_entity.pdbx_description
1 polymer ?
#
loop_
_entity_poly.entity_id
_entity_poly.type
_entity_poly.pdbx_seq_one_letter_code
_entity_poly.pdbx_strand_id
1 'polypeptide(L)'
;MGGLLAFRVGNFDTTAEREQFRFLCERLKAHYEDSNEFCVFAGNYNIGCELDALFIKKDAIISIEFKNYGGKVVANENGEWTCNGKIIKGGSRKTVLQQARINHSIVKKELKVLGVEKNQIKDVPHLIIFHQPIELENNLSATNKSWLHITDSEHFIEKLDDITCPHTDLDPLGIVNLTETLNLNPFYLTEFSNATYDKPVEPIEKIELFEDIKKYEPHTVFQTVAQLSIFVSTTLKLRSNAIEGLI
;
A
#
# COMPACT_ATOMS: atom_id res chain seq x y z
N MET A 1 -12.11 13.80 9.56
CA MET A 1 -12.10 12.38 9.93
C MET A 1 -11.22 11.68 8.92
N GLY A 2 -10.16 11.08 9.37
CA GLY A 2 -9.23 10.33 8.54
C GLY A 2 -9.66 8.86 8.43
N GLY A 3 -8.75 8.01 8.07
CA GLY A 3 -8.94 6.57 8.03
C GLY A 3 -8.08 5.89 7.00
N LEU A 4 -8.07 4.57 7.06
CA LEU A 4 -7.37 3.72 6.11
C LEU A 4 -8.33 3.05 5.15
N LEU A 5 -8.03 3.15 3.86
CA LEU A 5 -8.63 2.31 2.84
C LEU A 5 -7.64 1.23 2.41
N ALA A 6 -8.09 -0.01 2.46
CA ALA A 6 -7.33 -1.14 1.99
C ALA A 6 -7.76 -1.56 0.58
N PHE A 7 -6.79 -1.86 -0.27
CA PHE A 7 -6.99 -2.29 -1.65
C PHE A 7 -6.08 -3.47 -1.98
N ARG A 8 -6.37 -4.14 -3.08
CA ARG A 8 -5.48 -5.10 -3.74
C ARG A 8 -5.68 -5.05 -5.25
N VAL A 9 -4.72 -5.58 -6.00
CA VAL A 9 -4.85 -5.73 -7.45
C VAL A 9 -4.95 -7.20 -7.83
N GLY A 10 -4.16 -8.05 -7.19
CA GLY A 10 -4.10 -9.48 -7.46
C GLY A 10 -4.25 -10.34 -6.20
N ASN A 11 -4.04 -11.63 -6.36
CA ASN A 11 -3.93 -12.56 -5.25
C ASN A 11 -2.46 -12.63 -4.80
N PHE A 12 -2.25 -12.81 -3.51
CA PHE A 12 -0.90 -13.01 -2.98
C PHE A 12 -0.37 -14.39 -3.40
N ASP A 13 0.88 -14.45 -3.80
CA ASP A 13 1.51 -15.68 -4.26
C ASP A 13 1.73 -16.69 -3.12
N THR A 14 1.95 -16.17 -1.92
CA THR A 14 2.21 -16.99 -0.74
C THR A 14 1.25 -16.68 0.41
N THR A 15 1.01 -17.69 1.25
CA THR A 15 0.26 -17.52 2.51
C THR A 15 0.95 -16.51 3.43
N ALA A 16 2.29 -16.52 3.49
CA ALA A 16 3.06 -15.64 4.35
C ALA A 16 2.90 -14.15 3.98
N GLU A 17 2.95 -13.79 2.68
CA GLU A 17 2.73 -12.42 2.21
C GLU A 17 1.32 -11.93 2.53
N ARG A 18 0.34 -12.80 2.33
CA ARG A 18 -1.05 -12.51 2.64
C ARG A 18 -1.28 -12.28 4.13
N GLU A 19 -0.74 -13.14 4.99
CA GLU A 19 -0.85 -12.99 6.43
C GLU A 19 -0.13 -11.73 6.92
N GLN A 20 1.03 -11.42 6.34
CA GLN A 20 1.74 -10.19 6.62
C GLN A 20 0.94 -8.96 6.18
N PHE A 21 0.39 -8.95 4.97
CA PHE A 21 -0.45 -7.86 4.50
C PHE A 21 -1.68 -7.65 5.40
N ARG A 22 -2.38 -8.73 5.76
CA ARG A 22 -3.51 -8.68 6.69
C ARG A 22 -3.12 -8.05 8.03
N PHE A 23 -2.06 -8.56 8.64
CA PHE A 23 -1.57 -8.07 9.92
C PHE A 23 -1.26 -6.56 9.87
N LEU A 24 -0.60 -6.11 8.80
CA LEU A 24 -0.30 -4.69 8.60
C LEU A 24 -1.58 -3.86 8.39
N CYS A 25 -2.55 -4.36 7.61
CA CYS A 25 -3.85 -3.70 7.44
C CYS A 25 -4.60 -3.51 8.76
N GLU A 26 -4.64 -4.54 9.61
CA GLU A 26 -5.32 -4.48 10.91
C GLU A 26 -4.69 -3.42 11.81
N ARG A 27 -3.37 -3.36 11.87
CA ARG A 27 -2.65 -2.37 12.66
C ARG A 27 -2.76 -0.95 12.12
N LEU A 28 -2.64 -0.78 10.81
CA LEU A 28 -2.81 0.53 10.16
C LEU A 28 -4.24 1.04 10.34
N LYS A 29 -5.23 0.16 10.20
CA LYS A 29 -6.63 0.53 10.43
C LYS A 29 -6.82 1.04 11.85
N ALA A 30 -6.35 0.30 12.85
CA ALA A 30 -6.47 0.71 14.24
C ALA A 30 -5.74 2.04 14.52
N HIS A 31 -4.58 2.28 13.88
CA HIS A 31 -3.81 3.52 14.07
C HIS A 31 -4.50 4.75 13.43
N TYR A 32 -5.02 4.59 12.20
CA TYR A 32 -5.61 5.71 11.45
C TYR A 32 -7.12 5.88 11.67
N GLU A 33 -7.80 4.98 12.40
CA GLU A 33 -9.26 5.05 12.62
C GLU A 33 -9.68 6.36 13.27
N ASP A 34 -8.94 6.82 14.26
CA ASP A 34 -9.19 8.06 15.01
C ASP A 34 -8.32 9.23 14.54
N SER A 35 -7.50 9.05 13.51
CA SER A 35 -6.65 10.11 13.00
C SER A 35 -7.43 11.08 12.10
N ASN A 36 -6.83 12.24 11.81
CA ASN A 36 -7.33 13.15 10.79
C ASN A 36 -6.67 12.88 9.42
N GLU A 37 -5.82 11.86 9.34
CA GLU A 37 -5.11 11.51 8.13
C GLU A 37 -5.89 10.47 7.32
N PHE A 38 -5.90 10.66 6.01
CA PHE A 38 -6.50 9.74 5.06
C PHE A 38 -5.40 9.02 4.31
N CYS A 39 -5.40 7.68 4.40
CA CYS A 39 -4.35 6.85 3.83
C CYS A 39 -4.93 5.70 3.01
N VAL A 40 -4.12 5.20 2.08
CA VAL A 40 -4.42 4.02 1.26
C VAL A 40 -3.29 3.00 1.44
N PHE A 41 -3.67 1.74 1.63
CA PHE A 41 -2.73 0.61 1.65
C PHE A 41 -3.19 -0.44 0.64
N ALA A 42 -2.44 -0.62 -0.43
CA ALA A 42 -2.76 -1.53 -1.52
C ALA A 42 -1.77 -2.69 -1.57
N GLY A 43 -2.27 -3.92 -1.45
CA GLY A 43 -1.46 -5.14 -1.51
C GLY A 43 -1.39 -5.77 -2.88
N ASN A 44 -0.33 -6.51 -3.11
CA ASN A 44 -0.04 -7.25 -4.34
C ASN A 44 -0.27 -6.41 -5.60
N TYR A 45 0.52 -5.34 -5.73
CA TYR A 45 0.36 -4.36 -6.78
C TYR A 45 1.41 -4.54 -7.88
N ASN A 46 0.95 -4.88 -9.08
CA ASN A 46 1.82 -4.97 -10.25
C ASN A 46 1.77 -3.68 -11.07
N ILE A 47 2.83 -2.90 -11.00
CA ILE A 47 3.03 -1.64 -11.73
C ILE A 47 4.23 -1.75 -12.69
N GLY A 48 4.28 -2.80 -13.50
CA GLY A 48 5.45 -3.10 -14.33
C GLY A 48 6.59 -3.79 -13.56
N CYS A 49 6.46 -3.86 -12.24
CA CYS A 49 7.13 -4.77 -11.32
C CYS A 49 6.13 -5.17 -10.23
N GLU A 50 6.35 -6.33 -9.67
CA GLU A 50 5.57 -6.80 -8.53
C GLU A 50 6.02 -6.06 -7.28
N LEU A 51 5.05 -5.49 -6.58
CA LEU A 51 5.21 -4.87 -5.26
C LEU A 51 4.34 -5.63 -4.28
N ASP A 52 4.87 -5.95 -3.12
CA ASP A 52 4.09 -6.58 -2.06
C ASP A 52 3.01 -5.63 -1.55
N ALA A 53 3.33 -4.32 -1.46
CA ALA A 53 2.33 -3.31 -1.18
C ALA A 53 2.73 -1.90 -1.68
N LEU A 54 1.74 -1.01 -1.71
CA LEU A 54 1.87 0.42 -1.92
C LEU A 54 1.13 1.15 -0.79
N PHE A 55 1.77 2.14 -0.17
CA PHE A 55 1.14 2.99 0.82
C PHE A 55 1.10 4.44 0.30
N ILE A 56 -0.08 5.07 0.39
CA ILE A 56 -0.30 6.43 -0.07
C ILE A 56 -0.87 7.24 1.08
N LYS A 57 -0.21 8.34 1.40
CA LYS A 57 -0.66 9.32 2.37
C LYS A 57 -0.49 10.73 1.81
N LYS A 58 -0.93 11.74 2.53
CA LYS A 58 -0.90 13.13 2.11
C LYS A 58 0.45 13.55 1.51
N ASP A 59 1.54 13.18 2.14
CA ASP A 59 2.88 13.68 1.83
C ASP A 59 3.84 12.58 1.35
N ALA A 60 3.35 11.38 1.01
CA ALA A 60 4.19 10.34 0.45
C ALA A 60 3.41 9.27 -0.35
N ILE A 61 4.06 8.76 -1.40
CA ILE A 61 3.69 7.52 -2.10
C ILE A 61 4.85 6.56 -1.88
N ILE A 62 4.63 5.48 -1.12
CA ILE A 62 5.68 4.58 -0.63
C ILE A 62 5.49 3.20 -1.23
N SER A 63 6.48 2.71 -1.97
CA SER A 63 6.51 1.32 -2.43
C SER A 63 7.04 0.41 -1.32
N ILE A 64 6.44 -0.77 -1.15
CA ILE A 64 6.74 -1.65 -0.01
C ILE A 64 7.10 -3.05 -0.50
N GLU A 65 8.11 -3.62 0.12
CA GLU A 65 8.57 -5.00 -0.05
C GLU A 65 8.54 -5.71 1.30
N PHE A 66 7.99 -6.94 1.33
CA PHE A 66 7.94 -7.76 2.53
C PHE A 66 9.11 -8.73 2.59
N LYS A 67 9.63 -8.94 3.79
CA LYS A 67 10.67 -9.94 4.02
C LYS A 67 10.31 -10.82 5.21
N ASN A 68 10.08 -12.11 4.96
CA ASN A 68 9.73 -13.07 5.99
C ASN A 68 10.96 -13.54 6.79
N TYR A 69 11.60 -12.59 7.47
CA TYR A 69 12.77 -12.79 8.32
C TYR A 69 12.63 -12.00 9.62
N GLY A 70 13.49 -12.33 10.61
CA GLY A 70 13.62 -11.60 11.86
C GLY A 70 14.94 -11.92 12.56
N GLY A 71 15.35 -11.05 13.49
CA GLY A 71 16.61 -11.14 14.21
C GLY A 71 17.67 -10.17 13.66
N LYS A 72 18.96 -10.51 13.76
CA LYS A 72 20.05 -9.61 13.35
C LYS A 72 20.16 -9.50 11.84
N VAL A 73 19.82 -8.33 11.30
CA VAL A 73 19.89 -8.01 9.87
C VAL A 73 21.08 -7.11 9.59
N VAL A 74 21.91 -7.49 8.62
CA VAL A 74 23.01 -6.66 8.10
C VAL A 74 22.68 -6.26 6.68
N ALA A 75 22.44 -4.97 6.48
CA ALA A 75 22.11 -4.38 5.17
C ALA A 75 23.36 -3.73 4.56
N ASN A 76 23.96 -4.38 3.57
CA ASN A 76 25.21 -3.95 2.95
C ASN A 76 24.97 -3.12 1.69
N GLU A 77 25.80 -2.08 1.48
CA GLU A 77 25.85 -1.31 0.22
C GLU A 77 26.30 -2.18 -0.95
N ASN A 78 27.34 -2.99 -0.71
CA ASN A 78 27.89 -3.90 -1.71
C ASN A 78 27.79 -5.34 -1.22
N GLY A 79 27.19 -6.21 -2.02
CA GLY A 79 27.05 -7.61 -1.69
C GLY A 79 25.67 -7.99 -1.12
N GLU A 80 25.63 -9.16 -0.51
CA GLU A 80 24.39 -9.73 0.01
C GLU A 80 24.04 -9.15 1.38
N TRP A 81 22.71 -9.02 1.60
CA TRP A 81 22.20 -8.79 2.95
C TRP A 81 22.08 -10.11 3.68
N THR A 82 22.25 -10.06 4.99
CA THR A 82 22.14 -11.27 5.81
C THR A 82 21.17 -11.08 6.96
N CYS A 83 20.52 -12.17 7.36
CA CYS A 83 19.74 -12.27 8.58
C CYS A 83 20.27 -13.44 9.42
N ASN A 84 20.73 -13.17 10.63
CA ASN A 84 21.38 -14.16 11.50
C ASN A 84 22.49 -14.94 10.76
N GLY A 85 23.28 -14.24 9.94
CA GLY A 85 24.38 -14.81 9.14
C GLY A 85 23.93 -15.56 7.88
N LYS A 86 22.64 -15.71 7.61
CA LYS A 86 22.12 -16.33 6.39
C LYS A 86 21.78 -15.26 5.34
N ILE A 87 22.10 -15.53 4.07
CA ILE A 87 21.82 -14.62 2.98
C ILE A 87 20.31 -14.42 2.80
N ILE A 88 19.88 -13.16 2.76
CA ILE A 88 18.54 -12.74 2.35
C ILE A 88 18.55 -12.58 0.83
N LYS A 89 17.71 -13.32 0.14
CA LYS A 89 17.60 -13.23 -1.31
C LYS A 89 16.72 -12.06 -1.72
N GLY A 90 17.18 -11.31 -2.72
CA GLY A 90 16.31 -10.53 -3.58
C GLY A 90 15.58 -11.44 -4.57
N GLY A 91 14.57 -10.94 -5.28
CA GLY A 91 13.92 -11.70 -6.34
C GLY A 91 14.87 -12.03 -7.50
N SER A 92 14.68 -13.17 -8.17
CA SER A 92 15.34 -13.53 -9.44
C SER A 92 16.87 -13.38 -9.45
N ARG A 93 17.57 -13.94 -8.47
CA ARG A 93 19.06 -13.94 -8.35
C ARG A 93 19.69 -12.56 -8.10
N LYS A 94 18.92 -11.57 -7.63
CA LYS A 94 19.44 -10.24 -7.28
C LYS A 94 19.69 -10.14 -5.77
N THR A 95 20.57 -9.21 -5.38
CA THR A 95 20.64 -8.81 -3.98
C THR A 95 19.39 -7.99 -3.60
N VAL A 96 19.10 -7.88 -2.30
CA VAL A 96 17.95 -7.09 -1.82
C VAL A 96 18.04 -5.64 -2.31
N LEU A 97 19.23 -5.02 -2.22
CA LEU A 97 19.42 -3.64 -2.68
C LEU A 97 19.25 -3.49 -4.20
N GLN A 98 19.71 -4.47 -5.00
CA GLN A 98 19.50 -4.43 -6.45
C GLN A 98 18.02 -4.53 -6.81
N GLN A 99 17.26 -5.40 -6.14
CA GLN A 99 15.83 -5.50 -6.33
C GLN A 99 15.13 -4.20 -5.97
N ALA A 100 15.44 -3.64 -4.80
CA ALA A 100 14.87 -2.37 -4.35
C ALA A 100 15.14 -1.23 -5.34
N ARG A 101 16.37 -1.11 -5.88
CA ARG A 101 16.72 -0.10 -6.91
C ARG A 101 15.91 -0.26 -8.20
N ILE A 102 15.71 -1.49 -8.65
CA ILE A 102 14.94 -1.78 -9.86
C ILE A 102 13.48 -1.43 -9.63
N ASN A 103 12.88 -1.90 -8.54
CA ASN A 103 11.48 -1.62 -8.21
C ASN A 103 11.26 -0.11 -8.06
N HIS A 104 12.11 0.59 -7.31
CA HIS A 104 12.06 2.04 -7.17
C HIS A 104 12.07 2.79 -8.52
N SER A 105 12.96 2.39 -9.44
CA SER A 105 13.05 2.99 -10.77
C SER A 105 11.80 2.72 -11.62
N ILE A 106 11.29 1.49 -11.58
CA ILE A 106 10.08 1.10 -12.33
C ILE A 106 8.87 1.84 -11.79
N VAL A 107 8.66 1.86 -10.48
CA VAL A 107 7.52 2.55 -9.85
C VAL A 107 7.47 4.02 -10.27
N LYS A 108 8.59 4.74 -10.19
CA LYS A 108 8.67 6.15 -10.61
C LYS A 108 8.32 6.33 -12.09
N LYS A 109 8.79 5.44 -12.94
CA LYS A 109 8.50 5.48 -14.38
C LYS A 109 7.02 5.23 -14.65
N GLU A 110 6.46 4.19 -14.06
CA GLU A 110 5.07 3.79 -14.31
C GLU A 110 4.06 4.78 -13.71
N LEU A 111 4.29 5.32 -12.52
CA LEU A 111 3.48 6.40 -11.97
C LEU A 111 3.43 7.61 -12.92
N LYS A 112 4.56 7.95 -13.56
CA LYS A 112 4.60 9.00 -14.58
C LYS A 112 3.78 8.64 -15.82
N VAL A 113 3.84 7.39 -16.28
CA VAL A 113 3.06 6.90 -17.43
C VAL A 113 1.56 6.96 -17.14
N LEU A 114 1.18 6.69 -15.88
CA LEU A 114 -0.20 6.78 -15.41
C LEU A 114 -0.68 8.22 -15.19
N GLY A 115 0.16 9.22 -15.44
CA GLY A 115 -0.24 10.63 -15.37
C GLY A 115 -0.10 11.25 -13.99
N VAL A 116 0.54 10.57 -13.02
CA VAL A 116 0.86 11.20 -11.73
C VAL A 116 1.85 12.34 -11.96
N GLU A 117 1.60 13.48 -11.37
CA GLU A 117 2.40 14.68 -11.60
C GLU A 117 3.87 14.46 -11.24
N LYS A 118 4.77 14.95 -12.10
CA LYS A 118 6.23 14.74 -11.96
C LYS A 118 6.76 15.19 -10.58
N ASN A 119 6.19 16.23 -10.02
CA ASN A 119 6.62 16.72 -8.71
C ASN A 119 6.26 15.74 -7.59
N GLN A 120 5.07 15.14 -7.64
CA GLN A 120 4.58 14.19 -6.62
C GLN A 120 5.36 12.86 -6.60
N ILE A 121 6.01 12.51 -7.72
CA ILE A 121 6.80 11.28 -7.87
C ILE A 121 8.31 11.50 -7.87
N LYS A 122 8.76 12.72 -7.59
CA LYS A 122 10.19 13.02 -7.54
C LYS A 122 10.90 12.17 -6.51
N ASP A 123 10.28 12.02 -5.37
CA ASP A 123 10.77 11.26 -4.22
C ASP A 123 9.74 10.18 -3.88
N VAL A 124 9.83 9.00 -4.48
CA VAL A 124 9.01 7.84 -4.13
C VAL A 124 9.85 6.92 -3.25
N PRO A 125 9.69 6.96 -1.92
CA PRO A 125 10.44 6.09 -1.02
C PRO A 125 10.13 4.62 -1.26
N HIS A 126 11.10 3.78 -0.94
CA HIS A 126 10.93 2.33 -0.90
C HIS A 126 11.14 1.84 0.52
N LEU A 127 10.20 1.07 1.05
CA LEU A 127 10.24 0.56 2.42
C LEU A 127 10.30 -0.95 2.42
N ILE A 128 11.29 -1.52 3.10
CA ILE A 128 11.38 -2.96 3.36
C ILE A 128 10.86 -3.22 4.77
N ILE A 129 9.83 -4.07 4.89
CA ILE A 129 9.24 -4.45 6.17
C ILE A 129 9.55 -5.92 6.45
N PHE A 130 10.31 -6.16 7.50
CA PHE A 130 10.56 -7.50 8.00
C PHE A 130 9.36 -8.00 8.83
N HIS A 131 9.00 -9.26 8.65
CA HIS A 131 7.83 -9.85 9.32
C HIS A 131 7.96 -9.95 10.84
N GLN A 132 9.19 -10.10 11.32
CA GLN A 132 9.51 -10.20 12.75
C GLN A 132 10.46 -9.06 13.15
N PRO A 133 10.56 -8.74 14.46
CA PRO A 133 11.49 -7.74 14.96
C PRO A 133 12.92 -7.96 14.50
N ILE A 134 13.62 -6.86 14.17
CA ILE A 134 15.00 -6.89 13.71
C ILE A 134 15.93 -6.03 14.55
N GLU A 135 17.16 -6.49 14.68
CA GLU A 135 18.31 -5.67 15.08
C GLU A 135 19.05 -5.29 13.78
N LEU A 136 18.93 -4.03 13.37
CA LEU A 136 19.42 -3.57 12.06
C LEU A 136 20.82 -2.97 12.13
N GLU A 137 21.78 -3.61 11.45
CA GLU A 137 23.07 -3.02 11.10
C GLU A 137 22.99 -2.47 9.66
N ASN A 138 22.81 -1.15 9.54
CA ASN A 138 22.57 -0.48 8.27
C ASN A 138 23.85 0.16 7.70
N ASN A 139 24.54 -0.55 6.80
CA ASN A 139 25.78 -0.16 6.13
C ASN A 139 25.55 0.49 4.76
N LEU A 140 24.32 0.96 4.48
CA LEU A 140 24.01 1.67 3.24
C LEU A 140 24.61 3.07 3.25
N SER A 141 24.91 3.57 2.04
CA SER A 141 25.34 4.96 1.83
C SER A 141 24.21 5.94 2.19
N ALA A 142 24.57 7.19 2.47
CA ALA A 142 23.59 8.27 2.70
C ALA A 142 22.61 8.42 1.52
N THR A 143 23.11 8.25 0.29
CA THR A 143 22.30 8.29 -0.94
C THR A 143 21.23 7.19 -0.97
N ASN A 144 21.55 5.97 -0.56
CA ASN A 144 20.57 4.91 -0.51
C ASN A 144 19.61 5.06 0.68
N LYS A 145 20.09 5.51 1.83
CA LYS A 145 19.26 5.81 3.01
C LYS A 145 18.23 6.91 2.77
N SER A 146 18.45 7.80 1.81
CA SER A 146 17.52 8.89 1.53
C SER A 146 16.20 8.43 0.85
N TRP A 147 16.19 7.25 0.22
CA TRP A 147 15.01 6.72 -0.45
C TRP A 147 14.65 5.29 -0.03
N LEU A 148 15.59 4.52 0.52
CA LEU A 148 15.39 3.15 0.97
C LEU A 148 15.35 3.09 2.49
N HIS A 149 14.20 2.78 3.02
CA HIS A 149 13.94 2.65 4.44
C HIS A 149 13.77 1.17 4.81
N ILE A 150 14.16 0.83 6.03
CA ILE A 150 14.12 -0.55 6.52
C ILE A 150 13.48 -0.51 7.90
N THR A 151 12.51 -1.40 8.14
CA THR A 151 11.80 -1.53 9.42
C THR A 151 11.31 -2.96 9.60
N ASP A 152 10.60 -3.19 10.67
CA ASP A 152 9.93 -4.45 10.96
C ASP A 152 8.44 -4.25 11.29
N SER A 153 7.76 -5.36 11.55
CA SER A 153 6.32 -5.37 11.84
C SER A 153 5.94 -4.71 13.18
N GLU A 154 6.87 -4.42 14.05
CA GLU A 154 6.59 -3.69 15.30
C GLU A 154 6.68 -2.17 15.11
N HIS A 155 7.64 -1.69 14.30
CA HIS A 155 7.99 -0.28 14.16
C HIS A 155 7.53 0.34 12.82
N PHE A 156 6.82 -0.43 11.97
CA PHE A 156 6.49 0.04 10.61
C PHE A 156 5.55 1.26 10.59
N ILE A 157 4.66 1.40 11.57
CA ILE A 157 3.75 2.54 11.64
C ILE A 157 4.54 3.83 11.87
N GLU A 158 5.39 3.85 12.91
CA GLU A 158 6.27 4.98 13.18
C GLU A 158 7.13 5.33 11.95
N LYS A 159 7.64 4.29 11.27
CA LYS A 159 8.43 4.49 10.07
C LYS A 159 7.62 5.05 8.90
N LEU A 160 6.37 4.64 8.72
CA LEU A 160 5.48 5.20 7.69
C LEU A 160 5.11 6.65 8.00
N ASP A 161 4.89 7.00 9.27
CA ASP A 161 4.60 8.36 9.71
C ASP A 161 5.82 9.28 9.50
N ASP A 162 7.03 8.80 9.78
CA ASP A 162 8.29 9.53 9.61
C ASP A 162 8.66 9.81 8.14
N ILE A 163 8.24 8.95 7.21
CA ILE A 163 8.57 9.10 5.79
C ILE A 163 7.73 10.23 5.18
N THR A 164 8.38 11.30 4.79
CA THR A 164 7.76 12.45 4.12
C THR A 164 8.50 12.79 2.84
N CYS A 165 7.79 13.28 1.84
CA CYS A 165 8.31 13.70 0.56
C CYS A 165 8.01 15.19 0.34
N PRO A 166 9.00 16.07 0.35
CA PRO A 166 8.78 17.52 0.31
C PRO A 166 8.00 18.03 -0.91
N HIS A 167 7.90 17.22 -1.95
CA HIS A 167 7.22 17.56 -3.20
C HIS A 167 5.88 16.86 -3.38
N THR A 168 5.47 16.01 -2.42
CA THR A 168 4.18 15.33 -2.44
C THR A 168 3.24 16.05 -1.50
N ASP A 169 2.12 16.55 -2.01
CA ASP A 169 1.04 17.15 -1.22
C ASP A 169 -0.29 16.71 -1.87
N LEU A 170 -0.81 15.60 -1.37
CA LEU A 170 -2.04 14.98 -1.84
C LEU A 170 -3.16 15.34 -0.87
N ASP A 171 -4.13 16.11 -1.33
CA ASP A 171 -5.37 16.22 -0.59
C ASP A 171 -6.19 14.91 -0.67
N PRO A 172 -7.23 14.72 0.12
CA PRO A 172 -8.03 13.51 0.08
C PRO A 172 -8.58 13.17 -1.30
N LEU A 173 -8.95 14.17 -2.11
CA LEU A 173 -9.43 13.96 -3.47
C LEU A 173 -8.30 13.50 -4.40
N GLY A 174 -7.11 14.05 -4.24
CA GLY A 174 -5.91 13.62 -4.95
C GLY A 174 -5.55 12.15 -4.66
N ILE A 175 -5.67 11.73 -3.39
CA ILE A 175 -5.47 10.32 -3.01
C ILE A 175 -6.53 9.42 -3.67
N VAL A 176 -7.81 9.84 -3.68
CA VAL A 176 -8.88 9.10 -4.35
C VAL A 176 -8.62 8.97 -5.85
N ASN A 177 -8.33 10.08 -6.53
CA ASN A 177 -8.03 10.07 -7.96
C ASN A 177 -6.84 9.17 -8.28
N LEU A 178 -5.85 9.11 -7.38
CA LEU A 178 -4.71 8.23 -7.53
C LEU A 178 -5.11 6.75 -7.42
N THR A 179 -6.03 6.37 -6.51
CA THR A 179 -6.53 4.99 -6.43
C THR A 179 -7.23 4.55 -7.71
N GLU A 180 -7.97 5.45 -8.34
CA GLU A 180 -8.61 5.20 -9.64
C GLU A 180 -7.60 5.05 -10.76
N THR A 181 -6.65 5.98 -10.84
CA THR A 181 -5.55 5.96 -11.81
C THR A 181 -4.75 4.66 -11.73
N LEU A 182 -4.50 4.19 -10.52
CA LEU A 182 -3.78 2.94 -10.24
C LEU A 182 -4.66 1.69 -10.40
N ASN A 183 -5.94 1.86 -10.67
CA ASN A 183 -6.91 0.77 -10.85
C ASN A 183 -6.94 -0.21 -9.65
N LEU A 184 -6.97 0.34 -8.44
CA LEU A 184 -7.00 -0.46 -7.21
C LEU A 184 -8.41 -1.00 -6.93
N ASN A 185 -8.50 -2.26 -6.51
CA ASN A 185 -9.75 -2.89 -6.09
C ASN A 185 -9.87 -2.86 -4.56
N PRO A 186 -11.03 -2.46 -4.02
CA PRO A 186 -11.26 -2.45 -2.58
C PRO A 186 -11.00 -3.83 -1.96
N PHE A 187 -10.46 -3.82 -0.77
CA PHE A 187 -10.14 -5.01 0.00
C PHE A 187 -10.72 -4.88 1.41
N TYR A 188 -11.47 -5.89 1.83
CA TYR A 188 -12.13 -5.90 3.12
C TYR A 188 -11.48 -6.92 4.04
N LEU A 189 -11.15 -6.51 5.26
CA LEU A 189 -10.52 -7.41 6.25
C LEU A 189 -11.37 -8.65 6.57
N THR A 190 -12.69 -8.54 6.43
CA THR A 190 -13.63 -9.65 6.59
C THR A 190 -13.45 -10.76 5.56
N GLU A 191 -12.87 -10.47 4.40
CA GLU A 191 -12.57 -11.45 3.37
C GLU A 191 -11.54 -12.51 3.83
N PHE A 192 -10.72 -12.19 4.83
CA PHE A 192 -9.76 -13.14 5.39
C PHE A 192 -10.41 -14.24 6.24
N SER A 193 -11.57 -13.98 6.84
CA SER A 193 -12.19 -14.94 7.76
C SER A 193 -12.89 -16.11 7.05
N ASN A 194 -13.23 -15.96 5.77
CA ASN A 194 -14.01 -16.92 5.00
C ASN A 194 -13.30 -17.50 3.78
N ALA A 195 -12.01 -17.24 3.62
CA ALA A 195 -11.35 -17.49 2.35
C ALA A 195 -10.83 -18.92 2.22
N THR A 196 -11.47 -19.65 1.36
CA THR A 196 -10.76 -20.54 0.42
C THR A 196 -10.13 -19.62 -0.63
N TYR A 197 -8.84 -19.54 -0.63
CA TYR A 197 -8.02 -18.48 -1.25
C TYR A 197 -7.94 -18.46 -2.77
N ASP A 198 -8.60 -19.37 -3.44
CA ASP A 198 -8.52 -19.58 -4.89
C ASP A 198 -9.70 -18.98 -5.66
N LYS A 199 -10.58 -18.24 -4.98
CA LYS A 199 -11.67 -17.56 -5.68
C LYS A 199 -11.31 -16.10 -5.91
N PRO A 200 -11.52 -15.57 -7.13
CA PRO A 200 -11.55 -14.14 -7.36
C PRO A 200 -12.52 -13.49 -6.36
N VAL A 201 -12.18 -12.32 -5.82
CA VAL A 201 -13.14 -11.57 -5.01
C VAL A 201 -14.33 -11.29 -5.90
N GLU A 202 -15.46 -11.93 -5.60
CA GLU A 202 -16.71 -11.57 -6.27
C GLU A 202 -17.02 -10.11 -5.90
N PRO A 203 -17.42 -9.29 -6.88
CA PRO A 203 -17.85 -7.93 -6.59
C PRO A 203 -18.95 -7.97 -5.52
N ILE A 204 -18.82 -7.13 -4.51
CA ILE A 204 -19.88 -6.97 -3.48
C ILE A 204 -21.19 -6.77 -4.21
N GLU A 205 -22.19 -7.59 -3.86
CA GLU A 205 -23.50 -7.45 -4.47
C GLU A 205 -24.05 -6.03 -4.22
N LYS A 206 -24.57 -5.44 -5.27
CA LYS A 206 -25.04 -4.05 -5.34
C LYS A 206 -25.98 -3.64 -4.20
N ILE A 207 -26.69 -4.62 -3.66
CA ILE A 207 -27.75 -4.44 -2.68
C ILE A 207 -27.20 -4.07 -1.30
N GLU A 208 -26.15 -4.74 -0.83
CA GLU A 208 -25.57 -4.47 0.48
C GLU A 208 -24.95 -3.07 0.55
N LEU A 209 -24.29 -2.65 -0.53
CA LEU A 209 -23.69 -1.33 -0.62
C LEU A 209 -24.73 -0.20 -0.57
N PHE A 210 -25.87 -0.38 -1.24
CA PHE A 210 -26.98 0.59 -1.22
C PHE A 210 -27.74 0.62 0.10
N GLU A 211 -27.91 -0.52 0.76
CA GLU A 211 -28.57 -0.58 2.07
C GLU A 211 -27.67 0.03 3.15
N ASP A 212 -26.37 -0.13 3.05
CA ASP A 212 -25.42 0.52 3.97
C ASP A 212 -25.40 2.04 3.80
N ILE A 213 -25.49 2.57 2.57
CA ILE A 213 -25.63 4.03 2.37
C ILE A 213 -26.92 4.57 2.99
N LYS A 214 -28.04 3.88 2.84
CA LYS A 214 -29.33 4.33 3.39
C LYS A 214 -29.34 4.38 4.92
N LYS A 215 -28.46 3.64 5.60
CA LYS A 215 -28.32 3.67 7.06
C LYS A 215 -27.62 4.91 7.59
N TYR A 216 -26.88 5.63 6.73
CA TYR A 216 -26.17 6.83 7.12
C TYR A 216 -27.00 8.07 6.83
N GLU A 217 -27.17 8.92 7.85
CA GLU A 217 -27.76 10.24 7.61
C GLU A 217 -26.85 11.07 6.68
N PRO A 218 -27.42 11.82 5.71
CA PRO A 218 -26.66 12.50 4.67
C PRO A 218 -25.50 13.38 5.19
N HIS A 219 -25.66 14.02 6.33
CA HIS A 219 -24.64 14.87 6.94
C HIS A 219 -23.49 14.09 7.62
N THR A 220 -23.67 12.80 7.90
CA THR A 220 -22.62 11.95 8.48
C THR A 220 -21.79 11.28 7.38
N VAL A 221 -22.40 10.96 6.24
CA VAL A 221 -21.75 10.26 5.12
C VAL A 221 -20.75 11.17 4.39
N PHE A 222 -21.00 12.48 4.40
CA PHE A 222 -20.25 13.44 3.58
C PHE A 222 -19.24 14.26 4.37
N GLN A 223 -18.88 13.87 5.57
CA GLN A 223 -17.76 14.53 6.28
C GLN A 223 -16.42 14.36 5.58
N THR A 224 -16.30 13.37 4.66
CA THR A 224 -15.20 13.33 3.71
C THR A 224 -15.73 13.08 2.30
N VAL A 225 -15.65 14.09 1.45
CA VAL A 225 -15.92 13.99 -0.01
C VAL A 225 -15.13 12.81 -0.61
N ALA A 226 -13.94 12.53 -0.07
CA ALA A 226 -13.10 11.42 -0.45
C ALA A 226 -13.76 10.04 -0.27
N GLN A 227 -14.40 9.78 0.87
CA GLN A 227 -15.08 8.49 1.10
C GLN A 227 -16.25 8.30 0.13
N LEU A 228 -16.99 9.37 -0.17
CA LEU A 228 -18.04 9.31 -1.17
C LEU A 228 -17.48 9.09 -2.57
N SER A 229 -16.41 9.80 -2.95
CA SER A 229 -15.81 9.66 -4.27
C SER A 229 -15.26 8.25 -4.49
N ILE A 230 -14.58 7.66 -3.50
CA ILE A 230 -14.14 6.26 -3.57
C ILE A 230 -15.34 5.34 -3.70
N PHE A 231 -16.36 5.53 -2.87
CA PHE A 231 -17.55 4.72 -2.89
C PHE A 231 -18.26 4.83 -4.24
N VAL A 232 -18.48 6.03 -4.74
CA VAL A 232 -19.10 6.28 -6.04
C VAL A 232 -18.27 5.71 -7.18
N SER A 233 -16.97 5.97 -7.21
CA SER A 233 -16.12 5.49 -8.30
C SER A 233 -15.94 3.98 -8.27
N THR A 234 -15.82 3.37 -7.10
CA THR A 234 -15.79 1.90 -6.97
C THR A 234 -17.11 1.29 -7.43
N THR A 235 -18.23 1.89 -7.02
CA THR A 235 -19.56 1.43 -7.45
C THR A 235 -19.76 1.64 -8.96
N LEU A 236 -19.26 2.74 -9.52
CA LEU A 236 -19.35 3.05 -10.95
C LEU A 236 -18.45 2.16 -11.80
N LYS A 237 -17.23 1.84 -11.34
CA LYS A 237 -16.37 0.83 -12.01
C LYS A 237 -16.99 -0.55 -12.03
N LEU A 238 -17.69 -0.92 -10.96
CA LEU A 238 -18.42 -2.18 -10.90
C LEU A 238 -19.63 -2.21 -11.83
N ARG A 239 -20.10 -1.06 -12.32
CA ARG A 239 -21.31 -0.95 -13.21
C ARG A 239 -21.31 0.31 -14.07
N SER A 240 -20.57 0.30 -15.15
CA SER A 240 -20.73 1.31 -16.22
C SER A 240 -22.17 1.48 -16.73
N ASN A 241 -23.01 0.48 -16.55
CA ASN A 241 -24.42 0.47 -17.02
C ASN A 241 -25.45 0.89 -15.96
N ALA A 242 -25.03 1.31 -14.76
CA ALA A 242 -25.95 1.62 -13.66
C ALA A 242 -26.15 3.11 -13.40
N ILE A 243 -25.37 3.96 -14.07
CA ILE A 243 -25.45 5.42 -13.93
C ILE A 243 -26.68 6.02 -14.60
N GLU A 244 -27.17 5.39 -15.68
CA GLU A 244 -28.36 5.86 -16.42
C GLU A 244 -29.67 5.84 -15.61
N GLY A 245 -29.65 5.28 -14.41
CA GLY A 245 -30.82 5.24 -13.53
C GLY A 245 -30.72 6.11 -12.28
N LEU A 246 -29.71 7.00 -12.15
CA LEU A 246 -29.46 7.85 -10.98
C LEU A 246 -29.44 9.37 -11.27
N ILE A 247 -29.76 9.75 -12.51
CA ILE A 247 -30.02 11.17 -12.91
C ILE A 247 -31.49 11.37 -13.16
#